data_dcd4bd8392bcfa61292c8f9af8395dc4
#
_entry.id   dcd4bd8392bcfa61292c8f9af8395dc4
#
_cell.length_a   1.000
_cell.length_b   1.000
_cell.length_c   1.000
_cell.angle_alpha   90.00
_cell.angle_beta   90.00
_cell.angle_gamma   90.00
#
_symmetry.space_group_name_H-M   'P 1'
#
loop_
_entity.id
_entity.type
_entity.pdbx_description
1 polymer ?
#
loop_
_entity_poly.entity_id
_entity_poly.type
_entity_poly.pdbx_seq_one_letter_code
_entity_poly.pdbx_strand_id
1 'polypeptide(L)'
;MSPMVGSFLGLINKFFEWFGDLGIFFWRVVHAAVTPPFEFRELFRQLDEIGSMSLPLVALAGAATGVVLSLEARYSLTRFGAKSLLPAAIVFSVIHETGPIITGLVVSGRVGAGIGAELASMKVTEQIDAIEASAVSPYRLLAAPRILACILVLPLLTLAGDACGVLMGWVTQALTEPLSLHQFISAGFKGADFNDFLPPTFKTAVFGLIIGLIACFQGMRTQGGAAGVGRAATSSVVLSSLFVILADVVLVKLILIFFP
;
A
#
# COMPACT_ATOMS: atom_id res chain seq x y z
N MET A 1 -24.68 2.52 -37.59
CA MET A 1 -23.76 2.74 -36.46
C MET A 1 -22.49 2.00 -36.77
N SER A 2 -21.36 2.70 -36.83
CA SER A 2 -20.07 2.09 -37.21
C SER A 2 -19.65 1.02 -36.17
N PRO A 3 -19.01 -0.08 -36.57
CA PRO A 3 -18.55 -1.15 -35.66
C PRO A 3 -17.62 -0.65 -34.53
N MET A 4 -16.96 0.50 -34.73
CA MET A 4 -16.14 1.17 -33.74
C MET A 4 -16.96 1.74 -32.56
N VAL A 5 -18.16 2.29 -32.79
CA VAL A 5 -19.02 2.84 -31.74
C VAL A 5 -19.56 1.72 -30.84
N GLY A 6 -19.93 0.57 -31.40
CA GLY A 6 -20.37 -0.60 -30.62
C GLY A 6 -19.25 -1.18 -29.75
N SER A 7 -18.01 -1.20 -30.26
CA SER A 7 -16.84 -1.66 -29.51
C SER A 7 -16.49 -0.71 -28.36
N PHE A 8 -16.60 0.60 -28.57
CA PHE A 8 -16.32 1.63 -27.56
C PHE A 8 -17.38 1.60 -26.43
N LEU A 9 -18.66 1.51 -26.79
CA LEU A 9 -19.74 1.37 -25.80
C LEU A 9 -19.61 0.07 -24.99
N GLY A 10 -19.20 -1.03 -25.62
CA GLY A 10 -18.93 -2.30 -24.94
C GLY A 10 -17.76 -2.21 -23.94
N LEU A 11 -16.72 -1.41 -24.23
CA LEU A 11 -15.60 -1.17 -23.34
C LEU A 11 -16.03 -0.34 -22.10
N ILE A 12 -16.84 0.69 -22.35
CA ILE A 12 -17.39 1.54 -21.28
C ILE A 12 -18.29 0.72 -20.35
N ASN A 13 -19.18 -0.11 -20.91
CA ASN A 13 -20.06 -0.96 -20.10
C ASN A 13 -19.25 -1.93 -19.23
N LYS A 14 -18.24 -2.61 -19.78
CA LYS A 14 -17.35 -3.49 -19.00
C LYS A 14 -16.61 -2.76 -17.88
N PHE A 15 -16.21 -1.52 -18.12
CA PHE A 15 -15.59 -0.69 -17.11
C PHE A 15 -16.55 -0.40 -15.95
N PHE A 16 -17.77 0.03 -16.24
CA PHE A 16 -18.78 0.30 -15.19
C PHE A 16 -19.23 -0.97 -14.48
N GLU A 17 -19.37 -2.10 -15.19
CA GLU A 17 -19.67 -3.42 -14.62
C GLU A 17 -18.57 -3.83 -13.62
N TRP A 18 -17.29 -3.67 -13.99
CA TRP A 18 -16.18 -4.01 -13.10
C TRP A 18 -16.18 -3.16 -11.82
N PHE A 19 -16.44 -1.84 -11.93
CA PHE A 19 -16.56 -0.96 -10.75
C PHE A 19 -17.79 -1.27 -9.91
N GLY A 20 -18.91 -1.60 -10.55
CA GLY A 20 -20.13 -2.03 -9.86
C GLY A 20 -19.90 -3.31 -9.06
N ASP A 21 -19.26 -4.30 -9.67
CA ASP A 21 -18.92 -5.56 -9.02
C ASP A 21 -17.95 -5.37 -7.84
N LEU A 22 -16.93 -4.49 -8.02
CA LEU A 22 -16.00 -4.13 -6.94
C LEU A 22 -16.73 -3.45 -5.78
N GLY A 23 -17.67 -2.55 -6.07
CA GLY A 23 -18.50 -1.89 -5.07
C GLY A 23 -19.40 -2.86 -4.29
N ILE A 24 -20.04 -3.81 -4.98
CA ILE A 24 -20.84 -4.87 -4.34
C ILE A 24 -19.95 -5.77 -3.47
N PHE A 25 -18.76 -6.13 -3.98
CA PHE A 25 -17.78 -6.92 -3.23
C PHE A 25 -17.35 -6.18 -1.95
N PHE A 26 -16.98 -4.91 -2.08
CA PHE A 26 -16.62 -4.06 -0.94
C PHE A 26 -17.74 -4.02 0.11
N TRP A 27 -18.97 -3.80 -0.30
CA TRP A 27 -20.12 -3.79 0.61
C TRP A 27 -20.30 -5.11 1.36
N ARG A 28 -20.18 -6.24 0.64
CA ARG A 28 -20.25 -7.59 1.26
C ARG A 28 -19.15 -7.81 2.29
N VAL A 29 -17.92 -7.36 1.98
CA VAL A 29 -16.80 -7.45 2.91
C VAL A 29 -17.01 -6.57 4.14
N VAL A 30 -17.45 -5.32 3.98
CA VAL A 30 -17.75 -4.42 5.10
C VAL A 30 -18.84 -5.01 5.98
N HIS A 31 -19.92 -5.51 5.38
CA HIS A 31 -20.99 -6.17 6.13
C HIS A 31 -20.47 -7.41 6.88
N ALA A 32 -19.63 -8.20 6.25
CA ALA A 32 -19.00 -9.39 6.85
C ALA A 32 -18.01 -9.02 7.97
N ALA A 33 -17.32 -7.89 7.87
CA ALA A 33 -16.39 -7.40 8.87
C ALA A 33 -17.06 -6.84 10.13
N VAL A 34 -18.33 -6.39 10.02
CA VAL A 34 -19.07 -5.81 11.15
C VAL A 34 -19.99 -6.85 11.84
N THR A 35 -20.38 -7.92 11.13
CA THR A 35 -21.29 -8.94 11.67
C THR A 35 -20.54 -10.06 12.40
N PRO A 36 -20.85 -10.33 13.70
CA PRO A 36 -20.25 -11.45 14.43
C PRO A 36 -20.69 -12.81 13.84
N PRO A 37 -19.90 -13.89 14.06
CA PRO A 37 -18.66 -13.99 14.83
C PRO A 37 -17.45 -13.44 14.07
N PHE A 38 -16.51 -12.79 14.81
CA PHE A 38 -15.28 -12.26 14.23
C PHE A 38 -14.17 -13.32 14.24
N GLU A 39 -13.47 -13.46 13.13
CA GLU A 39 -12.35 -14.40 12.96
C GLU A 39 -11.01 -13.77 13.42
N PHE A 40 -10.91 -13.42 14.72
CA PHE A 40 -9.72 -12.77 15.27
C PHE A 40 -8.46 -13.61 15.08
N ARG A 41 -8.56 -14.93 15.17
CA ARG A 41 -7.41 -15.83 14.97
C ARG A 41 -6.84 -15.69 13.56
N GLU A 42 -7.69 -15.62 12.55
CA GLU A 42 -7.27 -15.42 11.17
C GLU A 42 -6.71 -14.02 10.95
N LEU A 43 -7.32 -13.00 11.55
CA LEU A 43 -6.82 -11.62 11.50
C LEU A 43 -5.39 -11.55 12.07
N PHE A 44 -5.12 -12.11 13.25
CA PHE A 44 -3.76 -12.10 13.83
C PHE A 44 -2.76 -12.87 12.98
N ARG A 45 -3.16 -13.99 12.38
CA ARG A 45 -2.33 -14.72 11.44
C ARG A 45 -1.95 -13.87 10.23
N GLN A 46 -2.93 -13.17 9.65
CA GLN A 46 -2.70 -12.29 8.51
C GLN A 46 -1.85 -11.06 8.88
N LEU A 47 -2.05 -10.49 10.07
CA LEU A 47 -1.21 -9.39 10.59
C LEU A 47 0.27 -9.81 10.67
N ASP A 48 0.55 -11.00 11.18
CA ASP A 48 1.90 -11.53 11.28
C ASP A 48 2.49 -11.81 9.88
N GLU A 49 1.76 -12.51 9.02
CA GLU A 49 2.23 -12.90 7.69
C GLU A 49 2.48 -11.69 6.78
N ILE A 50 1.57 -10.70 6.79
CA ILE A 50 1.72 -9.48 6.00
C ILE A 50 2.83 -8.60 6.59
N GLY A 51 2.86 -8.44 7.92
CA GLY A 51 3.78 -7.54 8.60
C GLY A 51 5.21 -8.06 8.60
N SER A 52 5.44 -9.21 9.25
CA SER A 52 6.78 -9.73 9.50
C SER A 52 7.54 -10.01 8.20
N MET A 53 6.87 -10.58 7.21
CA MET A 53 7.52 -10.89 5.94
C MET A 53 7.66 -9.69 4.99
N SER A 54 6.88 -8.60 5.14
CA SER A 54 7.06 -7.38 4.34
C SER A 54 8.09 -6.43 4.94
N LEU A 55 8.32 -6.49 6.25
CA LEU A 55 9.21 -5.59 6.96
C LEU A 55 10.62 -5.50 6.36
N PRO A 56 11.33 -6.61 6.05
CA PRO A 56 12.67 -6.52 5.47
C PRO A 56 12.70 -5.82 4.10
N LEU A 57 11.67 -6.07 3.28
CA LEU A 57 11.58 -5.47 1.96
C LEU A 57 11.29 -3.96 2.04
N VAL A 58 10.37 -3.57 2.91
CA VAL A 58 10.01 -2.16 3.12
C VAL A 58 11.19 -1.40 3.77
N ALA A 59 11.86 -2.01 4.75
CA ALA A 59 13.03 -1.42 5.38
C ALA A 59 14.18 -1.21 4.36
N LEU A 60 14.43 -2.19 3.51
CA LEU A 60 15.45 -2.08 2.46
C LEU A 60 15.09 -1.03 1.41
N ALA A 61 13.83 -1.00 0.97
CA ALA A 61 13.34 -0.01 0.01
C ALA A 61 13.40 1.41 0.59
N GLY A 62 12.97 1.60 1.84
CA GLY A 62 13.09 2.87 2.56
C GLY A 62 14.54 3.32 2.70
N ALA A 63 15.42 2.41 3.12
CA ALA A 63 16.85 2.68 3.23
C ALA A 63 17.47 3.14 1.90
N ALA A 64 17.20 2.40 0.82
CA ALA A 64 17.69 2.76 -0.52
C ALA A 64 17.17 4.12 -0.97
N THR A 65 15.89 4.40 -0.75
CA THR A 65 15.27 5.68 -1.08
C THR A 65 15.90 6.83 -0.28
N GLY A 66 16.16 6.65 1.02
CA GLY A 66 16.82 7.65 1.85
C GLY A 66 18.22 8.01 1.36
N VAL A 67 19.00 7.01 0.90
CA VAL A 67 20.31 7.23 0.26
C VAL A 67 20.16 8.09 -1.00
N VAL A 68 19.28 7.70 -1.92
CA VAL A 68 19.08 8.41 -3.19
C VAL A 68 18.64 9.85 -2.96
N LEU A 69 17.62 10.07 -2.12
CA LEU A 69 17.12 11.39 -1.79
C LEU A 69 18.22 12.27 -1.15
N SER A 70 19.05 11.68 -0.27
CA SER A 70 20.17 12.38 0.36
C SER A 70 21.18 12.87 -0.66
N LEU A 71 21.54 12.04 -1.65
CA LEU A 71 22.47 12.40 -2.71
C LEU A 71 21.90 13.50 -3.63
N GLU A 72 20.64 13.36 -4.06
CA GLU A 72 19.96 14.32 -4.94
C GLU A 72 19.72 15.67 -4.25
N ALA A 73 19.20 15.64 -3.01
CA ALA A 73 18.96 16.85 -2.23
C ALA A 73 20.30 17.61 -1.98
N ARG A 74 21.38 16.87 -1.65
CA ARG A 74 22.69 17.47 -1.46
C ARG A 74 23.19 18.16 -2.74
N TYR A 75 23.10 17.50 -3.89
CA TYR A 75 23.54 18.08 -5.15
C TYR A 75 22.77 19.37 -5.46
N SER A 76 21.45 19.35 -5.30
CA SER A 76 20.60 20.51 -5.59
C SER A 76 20.82 21.66 -4.58
N LEU A 77 20.73 21.38 -3.28
CA LEU A 77 20.81 22.41 -2.24
C LEU A 77 22.19 23.05 -2.12
N THR A 78 23.26 22.30 -2.45
CA THR A 78 24.61 22.86 -2.48
C THR A 78 24.77 23.92 -3.58
N ARG A 79 24.17 23.70 -4.75
CA ARG A 79 24.20 24.68 -5.86
C ARG A 79 23.48 25.98 -5.51
N PHE A 80 22.44 25.91 -4.67
CA PHE A 80 21.70 27.09 -4.21
C PHE A 80 22.22 27.69 -2.90
N GLY A 81 23.32 27.18 -2.35
CA GLY A 81 23.88 27.66 -1.09
C GLY A 81 23.04 27.35 0.15
N ALA A 82 22.05 26.44 0.05
CA ALA A 82 21.05 26.14 1.06
C ALA A 82 21.32 24.81 1.80
N LYS A 83 22.59 24.46 2.02
CA LYS A 83 22.99 23.20 2.67
C LYS A 83 22.36 22.97 4.05
N SER A 84 22.11 24.04 4.81
CA SER A 84 21.52 23.97 6.15
C SER A 84 20.09 23.39 6.15
N LEU A 85 19.38 23.42 5.01
CA LEU A 85 18.03 22.86 4.85
C LEU A 85 18.02 21.37 4.51
N LEU A 86 19.20 20.78 4.29
CA LEU A 86 19.32 19.42 3.78
C LEU A 86 18.71 18.34 4.69
N PRO A 87 18.92 18.35 6.02
CA PRO A 87 18.25 17.40 6.91
C PRO A 87 16.72 17.52 6.87
N ALA A 88 16.20 18.75 6.89
CA ALA A 88 14.75 18.98 6.82
C ALA A 88 14.16 18.52 5.49
N ALA A 89 14.82 18.80 4.37
CA ALA A 89 14.38 18.35 3.05
C ALA A 89 14.31 16.82 2.95
N ILE A 90 15.30 16.10 3.48
CA ILE A 90 15.32 14.63 3.46
C ILE A 90 14.20 14.07 4.32
N VAL A 91 14.12 14.50 5.59
CA VAL A 91 13.11 14.00 6.55
C VAL A 91 11.71 14.26 6.02
N PHE A 92 11.44 15.49 5.56
CA PHE A 92 10.14 15.87 5.01
C PHE A 92 9.78 15.04 3.77
N SER A 93 10.69 14.91 2.79
CA SER A 93 10.43 14.15 1.57
C SER A 93 10.19 12.66 1.82
N VAL A 94 10.92 12.06 2.78
CA VAL A 94 10.73 10.65 3.15
C VAL A 94 9.37 10.45 3.78
N ILE A 95 9.02 11.22 4.79
CA ILE A 95 7.82 10.96 5.61
C ILE A 95 6.54 11.39 4.90
N HIS A 96 6.55 12.52 4.18
CA HIS A 96 5.35 13.04 3.54
C HIS A 96 4.91 12.25 2.30
N GLU A 97 5.88 11.84 1.48
CA GLU A 97 5.52 11.33 0.16
C GLU A 97 6.22 10.01 -0.18
N THR A 98 7.55 10.02 -0.13
CA THR A 98 8.32 8.93 -0.73
C THR A 98 8.18 7.63 0.05
N GLY A 99 8.20 7.68 1.38
CA GLY A 99 8.02 6.52 2.24
C GLY A 99 6.65 5.87 2.08
N PRO A 100 5.54 6.61 2.24
CA PRO A 100 4.20 6.10 2.01
C PRO A 100 4.00 5.44 0.64
N ILE A 101 4.38 6.11 -0.46
CA ILE A 101 4.16 5.58 -1.80
C ILE A 101 5.03 4.35 -2.09
N ILE A 102 6.30 4.37 -1.69
CA ILE A 102 7.21 3.22 -1.86
C ILE A 102 6.70 2.02 -1.06
N THR A 103 6.29 2.23 0.20
CA THR A 103 5.69 1.16 1.01
C THR A 103 4.45 0.59 0.34
N GLY A 104 3.54 1.43 -0.16
CA GLY A 104 2.35 1.00 -0.88
C GLY A 104 2.67 0.14 -2.11
N LEU A 105 3.65 0.56 -2.93
CA LEU A 105 4.04 -0.17 -4.14
C LEU A 105 4.74 -1.50 -3.81
N VAL A 106 5.66 -1.53 -2.83
CA VAL A 106 6.36 -2.74 -2.39
C VAL A 106 5.37 -3.76 -1.83
N VAL A 107 4.44 -3.30 -0.99
CA VAL A 107 3.41 -4.16 -0.40
C VAL A 107 2.41 -4.63 -1.45
N SER A 108 2.01 -3.78 -2.42
CA SER A 108 1.13 -4.21 -3.51
C SER A 108 1.78 -5.34 -4.33
N GLY A 109 3.08 -5.23 -4.59
CA GLY A 109 3.85 -6.25 -5.32
C GLY A 109 3.91 -7.58 -4.59
N ARG A 110 4.19 -7.57 -3.28
CA ARG A 110 4.34 -8.79 -2.50
C ARG A 110 2.99 -9.33 -1.98
N VAL A 111 2.27 -8.51 -1.21
CA VAL A 111 1.04 -8.93 -0.52
C VAL A 111 -0.11 -9.03 -1.51
N GLY A 112 -0.23 -8.06 -2.43
CA GLY A 112 -1.25 -8.09 -3.49
C GLY A 112 -1.13 -9.32 -4.39
N ALA A 113 0.08 -9.69 -4.80
CA ALA A 113 0.33 -10.93 -5.55
C ALA A 113 0.02 -12.17 -4.71
N GLY A 114 0.48 -12.20 -3.44
CA GLY A 114 0.29 -13.33 -2.53
C GLY A 114 -1.19 -13.64 -2.27
N ILE A 115 -1.95 -12.64 -1.81
CA ILE A 115 -3.40 -12.77 -1.56
C ILE A 115 -4.15 -13.15 -2.84
N GLY A 116 -3.83 -12.47 -3.95
CA GLY A 116 -4.44 -12.76 -5.25
C GLY A 116 -4.21 -14.19 -5.72
N ALA A 117 -2.98 -14.68 -5.61
CA ALA A 117 -2.62 -16.06 -5.98
C ALA A 117 -3.23 -17.11 -5.04
N GLU A 118 -3.19 -16.88 -3.73
CA GLU A 118 -3.73 -17.78 -2.72
C GLU A 118 -5.24 -17.98 -2.91
N LEU A 119 -6.00 -16.89 -2.93
CA LEU A 119 -7.45 -16.96 -3.13
C LEU A 119 -7.84 -17.49 -4.50
N ALA A 120 -7.07 -17.17 -5.54
CA ALA A 120 -7.25 -17.74 -6.87
C ALA A 120 -7.03 -19.26 -6.87
N SER A 121 -6.00 -19.74 -6.17
CA SER A 121 -5.74 -21.17 -6.00
C SER A 121 -6.89 -21.86 -5.27
N MET A 122 -7.37 -21.28 -4.17
CA MET A 122 -8.52 -21.79 -3.43
C MET A 122 -9.80 -21.81 -4.27
N LYS A 123 -9.99 -20.83 -5.16
CA LYS A 123 -11.15 -20.78 -6.06
C LYS A 123 -11.09 -21.86 -7.12
N VAL A 124 -9.93 -22.04 -7.75
CA VAL A 124 -9.72 -23.05 -8.81
C VAL A 124 -9.82 -24.48 -8.29
N THR A 125 -9.45 -24.70 -7.01
CA THR A 125 -9.56 -26.00 -6.33
C THR A 125 -10.91 -26.19 -5.61
N GLU A 126 -11.89 -25.33 -5.86
CA GLU A 126 -13.24 -25.38 -5.30
C GLU A 126 -13.32 -25.28 -3.76
N GLN A 127 -12.22 -24.88 -3.10
CA GLN A 127 -12.19 -24.72 -1.64
C GLN A 127 -13.12 -23.60 -1.18
N ILE A 128 -13.21 -22.50 -1.93
CA ILE A 128 -14.13 -21.39 -1.62
C ILE A 128 -15.58 -21.85 -1.72
N ASP A 129 -15.90 -22.66 -2.74
CA ASP A 129 -17.24 -23.19 -2.96
C ASP A 129 -17.61 -24.23 -1.88
N ALA A 130 -16.64 -25.02 -1.40
CA ALA A 130 -16.83 -25.93 -0.27
C ALA A 130 -17.10 -25.18 1.07
N ILE A 131 -16.42 -24.04 1.29
CA ILE A 131 -16.68 -23.16 2.44
C ILE A 131 -18.12 -22.62 2.37
N GLU A 132 -18.56 -22.15 1.21
CA GLU A 132 -19.92 -21.65 1.01
C GLU A 132 -20.97 -22.75 1.18
N ALA A 133 -20.73 -23.96 0.67
CA ALA A 133 -21.58 -25.12 0.85
C ALA A 133 -21.70 -25.53 2.33
N SER A 134 -20.70 -25.23 3.16
CA SER A 134 -20.74 -25.43 4.61
C SER A 134 -21.46 -24.32 5.38
N ALA A 135 -22.20 -23.45 4.68
CA ALA A 135 -22.92 -22.29 5.23
C ALA A 135 -22.01 -21.25 5.93
N VAL A 136 -20.72 -21.25 5.62
CA VAL A 136 -19.76 -20.24 6.08
C VAL A 136 -19.55 -19.20 4.99
N SER A 137 -19.61 -17.91 5.35
CA SER A 137 -19.37 -16.85 4.38
C SER A 137 -17.87 -16.73 4.03
N PRO A 138 -17.46 -16.93 2.76
CA PRO A 138 -16.08 -16.76 2.34
C PRO A 138 -15.57 -15.31 2.54
N TYR A 139 -16.48 -14.34 2.44
CA TYR A 139 -16.14 -12.93 2.68
C TYR A 139 -15.67 -12.69 4.10
N ARG A 140 -16.32 -13.34 5.08
CA ARG A 140 -15.99 -13.21 6.49
C ARG A 140 -14.71 -13.96 6.86
N LEU A 141 -14.57 -15.20 6.35
CA LEU A 141 -13.46 -16.06 6.70
C LEU A 141 -12.17 -15.67 5.98
N LEU A 142 -12.26 -15.28 4.71
CA LEU A 142 -11.09 -15.10 3.85
C LEU A 142 -10.80 -13.62 3.54
N ALA A 143 -11.82 -12.84 3.10
CA ALA A 143 -11.56 -11.49 2.59
C ALA A 143 -11.41 -10.45 3.73
N ALA A 144 -12.34 -10.42 4.67
CA ALA A 144 -12.36 -9.41 5.72
C ALA A 144 -11.09 -9.39 6.59
N PRO A 145 -10.56 -10.54 7.10
CA PRO A 145 -9.33 -10.53 7.88
C PRO A 145 -8.11 -10.05 7.10
N ARG A 146 -7.98 -10.41 5.81
CA ARG A 146 -6.88 -9.98 4.95
C ARG A 146 -6.90 -8.48 4.68
N ILE A 147 -8.08 -7.94 4.37
CA ILE A 147 -8.25 -6.51 4.12
C ILE A 147 -7.99 -5.70 5.39
N LEU A 148 -8.55 -6.11 6.53
CA LEU A 148 -8.30 -5.45 7.81
C LEU A 148 -6.82 -5.52 8.21
N ALA A 149 -6.16 -6.65 7.99
CA ALA A 149 -4.73 -6.79 8.24
C ALA A 149 -3.92 -5.83 7.37
N CYS A 150 -4.22 -5.70 6.08
CA CYS A 150 -3.57 -4.71 5.20
C CYS A 150 -3.76 -3.28 5.72
N ILE A 151 -4.98 -2.89 6.11
CA ILE A 151 -5.27 -1.55 6.64
C ILE A 151 -4.43 -1.23 7.88
N LEU A 152 -4.29 -2.19 8.80
CA LEU A 152 -3.59 -1.98 10.06
C LEU A 152 -2.07 -2.06 9.93
N VAL A 153 -1.57 -2.94 9.07
CA VAL A 153 -0.13 -3.20 8.93
C VAL A 153 0.57 -2.15 8.09
N LEU A 154 -0.06 -1.61 7.04
CA LEU A 154 0.62 -0.67 6.15
C LEU A 154 1.13 0.60 6.86
N PRO A 155 0.39 1.27 7.74
CA PRO A 155 0.92 2.39 8.50
C PRO A 155 2.15 2.02 9.34
N LEU A 156 2.14 0.84 9.96
CA LEU A 156 3.28 0.36 10.76
C LEU A 156 4.51 0.06 9.90
N LEU A 157 4.30 -0.56 8.74
CA LEU A 157 5.38 -0.80 7.77
C LEU A 157 5.95 0.51 7.23
N THR A 158 5.09 1.51 7.00
CA THR A 158 5.52 2.84 6.54
C THR A 158 6.42 3.51 7.58
N LEU A 159 6.03 3.49 8.86
CA LEU A 159 6.87 4.01 9.94
C LEU A 159 8.25 3.33 9.98
N ALA A 160 8.30 2.02 9.79
CA ALA A 160 9.57 1.29 9.76
C ALA A 160 10.40 1.66 8.51
N GLY A 161 9.77 1.79 7.35
CA GLY A 161 10.41 2.22 6.11
C GLY A 161 10.97 3.63 6.21
N ASP A 162 10.18 4.56 6.76
CA ASP A 162 10.57 5.96 6.98
C ASP A 162 11.73 6.06 7.95
N ALA A 163 11.71 5.32 9.06
CA ALA A 163 12.81 5.27 10.01
C ALA A 163 14.12 4.79 9.34
N CYS A 164 14.04 3.74 8.52
CA CYS A 164 15.18 3.27 7.75
C CYS A 164 15.65 4.29 6.69
N GLY A 165 14.72 4.97 6.03
CA GLY A 165 15.00 6.01 5.04
C GLY A 165 15.71 7.22 5.66
N VAL A 166 15.19 7.73 6.76
CA VAL A 166 15.79 8.84 7.51
C VAL A 166 17.17 8.46 8.05
N LEU A 167 17.31 7.25 8.60
CA LEU A 167 18.58 6.75 9.12
C LEU A 167 19.65 6.66 8.02
N MET A 168 19.31 6.07 6.88
CA MET A 168 20.24 5.94 5.76
C MET A 168 20.51 7.27 5.05
N GLY A 169 19.54 8.18 5.04
CA GLY A 169 19.73 9.56 4.63
C GLY A 169 20.78 10.27 5.50
N TRP A 170 20.71 10.11 6.82
CA TRP A 170 21.74 10.61 7.75
C TRP A 170 23.10 9.94 7.48
N VAL A 171 23.19 8.62 7.39
CA VAL A 171 24.46 7.90 7.11
C VAL A 171 25.13 8.44 5.87
N THR A 172 24.38 8.67 4.80
CA THR A 172 24.89 9.23 3.55
C THR A 172 25.48 10.64 3.74
N GLN A 173 24.86 11.46 4.57
CA GLN A 173 25.37 12.79 4.90
C GLN A 173 26.62 12.71 5.80
N ALA A 174 26.60 11.86 6.81
CA ALA A 174 27.68 11.68 7.78
C ALA A 174 28.99 11.18 7.11
N LEU A 175 28.90 10.42 6.02
CA LEU A 175 30.05 9.99 5.22
C LEU A 175 30.79 11.14 4.50
N THR A 176 30.11 12.26 4.32
CA THR A 176 30.66 13.40 3.57
C THR A 176 30.95 14.63 4.41
N GLU A 177 30.23 14.83 5.48
CA GLU A 177 30.43 15.93 6.44
C GLU A 177 30.21 15.41 7.86
N PRO A 178 31.01 15.81 8.86
CA PRO A 178 30.82 15.36 10.24
C PRO A 178 29.52 15.92 10.81
N LEU A 179 28.46 15.15 10.73
CA LEU A 179 27.13 15.49 11.23
C LEU A 179 26.67 14.40 12.20
N SER A 180 26.44 14.74 13.46
CA SER A 180 25.92 13.78 14.44
C SER A 180 24.45 13.44 14.14
N LEU A 181 24.01 12.22 14.49
CA LEU A 181 22.62 11.81 14.33
C LEU A 181 21.67 12.76 15.06
N HIS A 182 22.05 13.22 16.27
CA HIS A 182 21.24 14.16 17.03
C HIS A 182 21.06 15.50 16.31
N GLN A 183 22.13 16.03 15.71
CA GLN A 183 22.07 17.28 14.92
C GLN A 183 21.21 17.10 13.67
N PHE A 184 21.34 15.96 12.99
CA PHE A 184 20.53 15.66 11.79
C PHE A 184 19.04 15.57 12.13
N ILE A 185 18.68 14.82 13.19
CA ILE A 185 17.29 14.68 13.65
C ILE A 185 16.75 16.03 14.12
N SER A 186 17.48 16.75 14.98
CA SER A 186 17.01 18.05 15.49
C SER A 186 16.83 19.10 14.38
N ALA A 187 17.68 19.09 13.35
CA ALA A 187 17.53 19.96 12.19
C ALA A 187 16.42 19.49 11.24
N GLY A 188 16.28 18.17 11.07
CA GLY A 188 15.27 17.55 10.22
C GLY A 188 13.83 17.78 10.69
N PHE A 189 13.63 17.77 12.01
CA PHE A 189 12.32 17.98 12.64
C PHE A 189 12.11 19.42 13.14
N LYS A 190 13.03 20.33 12.82
CA LYS A 190 12.93 21.72 13.22
C LYS A 190 11.75 22.42 12.53
N GLY A 191 10.74 22.78 13.31
CA GLY A 191 9.53 23.43 12.82
C GLY A 191 8.49 22.47 12.23
N ALA A 192 8.68 21.18 12.40
CA ALA A 192 7.68 20.18 12.04
C ALA A 192 6.66 20.00 13.17
N ASP A 193 5.39 20.10 12.85
CA ASP A 193 4.28 19.87 13.75
C ASP A 193 3.79 18.41 13.68
N PHE A 194 3.03 17.98 14.68
CA PHE A 194 2.45 16.64 14.72
C PHE A 194 1.55 16.36 13.50
N ASN A 195 0.96 17.40 12.95
CA ASN A 195 0.13 17.37 11.75
C ASN A 195 0.92 17.06 10.47
N ASP A 196 2.24 17.21 10.48
CA ASP A 196 3.09 16.89 9.33
C ASP A 196 3.39 15.39 9.21
N PHE A 197 3.24 14.61 10.30
CA PHE A 197 3.60 13.19 10.34
C PHE A 197 2.38 12.26 10.32
N LEU A 198 1.35 12.63 11.06
CA LEU A 198 0.19 11.76 11.27
C LEU A 198 -0.61 11.51 9.97
N PRO A 199 -1.04 12.54 9.21
CA PRO A 199 -1.82 12.35 8.00
C PRO A 199 -1.08 11.56 6.90
N PRO A 200 0.21 11.81 6.59
CA PRO A 200 0.95 11.01 5.60
C PRO A 200 1.06 9.53 5.98
N THR A 201 1.23 9.23 7.26
CA THR A 201 1.26 7.83 7.72
C THR A 201 -0.13 7.19 7.62
N PHE A 202 -1.18 7.90 8.02
CA PHE A 202 -2.54 7.36 7.96
C PHE A 202 -3.08 7.19 6.52
N LYS A 203 -2.60 7.96 5.53
CA LYS A 203 -2.98 7.73 4.12
C LYS A 203 -2.64 6.30 3.67
N THR A 204 -1.62 5.68 4.26
CA THR A 204 -1.23 4.31 3.92
C THR A 204 -2.24 3.25 4.38
N ALA A 205 -3.08 3.55 5.37
CA ALA A 205 -4.22 2.68 5.71
C ALA A 205 -5.21 2.58 4.53
N VAL A 206 -5.42 3.67 3.79
CA VAL A 206 -6.22 3.66 2.55
C VAL A 206 -5.53 2.83 1.47
N PHE A 207 -4.20 2.90 1.36
CA PHE A 207 -3.46 2.02 0.45
C PHE A 207 -3.65 0.55 0.82
N GLY A 208 -3.62 0.23 2.13
CA GLY A 208 -3.90 -1.11 2.63
C GLY A 208 -5.29 -1.61 2.27
N LEU A 209 -6.30 -0.75 2.41
CA LEU A 209 -7.65 -1.05 1.95
C LEU A 209 -7.69 -1.37 0.45
N ILE A 210 -7.06 -0.54 -0.38
CA ILE A 210 -7.02 -0.71 -1.84
C ILE A 210 -6.34 -2.02 -2.21
N ILE A 211 -5.16 -2.29 -1.65
CA ILE A 211 -4.37 -3.50 -1.96
C ILE A 211 -5.15 -4.75 -1.54
N GLY A 212 -5.63 -4.80 -0.30
CA GLY A 212 -6.38 -5.94 0.22
C GLY A 212 -7.67 -6.19 -0.55
N LEU A 213 -8.42 -5.12 -0.84
CA LEU A 213 -9.69 -5.20 -1.57
C LEU A 213 -9.50 -5.74 -3.00
N ILE A 214 -8.57 -5.16 -3.76
CA ILE A 214 -8.31 -5.55 -5.16
C ILE A 214 -7.75 -6.97 -5.21
N ALA A 215 -6.82 -7.33 -4.35
CA ALA A 215 -6.24 -8.66 -4.32
C ALA A 215 -7.29 -9.74 -4.00
N CYS A 216 -8.13 -9.51 -2.99
CA CYS A 216 -9.24 -10.41 -2.66
C CYS A 216 -10.26 -10.50 -3.79
N PHE A 217 -10.62 -9.37 -4.40
CA PHE A 217 -11.56 -9.34 -5.51
C PHE A 217 -11.08 -10.12 -6.72
N GLN A 218 -9.82 -9.94 -7.13
CA GLN A 218 -9.22 -10.65 -8.26
C GLN A 218 -9.06 -12.15 -7.97
N GLY A 219 -8.60 -12.49 -6.77
CA GLY A 219 -8.44 -13.89 -6.36
C GLY A 219 -9.75 -14.67 -6.34
N MET A 220 -10.78 -14.13 -5.69
CA MET A 220 -12.08 -14.82 -5.54
C MET A 220 -12.89 -14.95 -6.82
N ARG A 221 -12.57 -14.19 -7.88
CA ARG A 221 -13.24 -14.25 -9.19
C ARG A 221 -12.46 -15.05 -10.24
N THR A 222 -11.38 -15.67 -9.83
CA THR A 222 -10.49 -16.38 -10.78
C THR A 222 -11.19 -17.55 -11.45
N GLN A 223 -10.91 -17.69 -12.77
CA GLN A 223 -11.35 -18.80 -13.61
C GLN A 223 -10.17 -19.30 -14.45
N GLY A 224 -10.21 -20.56 -14.87
CA GLY A 224 -9.28 -21.10 -15.87
C GLY A 224 -8.03 -21.77 -15.30
N GLY A 225 -8.12 -22.45 -14.17
CA GLY A 225 -7.06 -23.32 -13.63
C GLY A 225 -5.77 -22.57 -13.23
N ALA A 226 -4.61 -23.24 -13.32
CA ALA A 226 -3.31 -22.68 -12.93
C ALA A 226 -2.95 -21.38 -13.69
N ALA A 227 -3.29 -21.26 -14.96
CA ALA A 227 -3.08 -20.04 -15.73
C ALA A 227 -3.95 -18.88 -15.20
N GLY A 228 -5.13 -19.17 -14.65
CA GLY A 228 -5.98 -18.21 -13.96
C GLY A 228 -5.32 -17.66 -12.71
N VAL A 229 -4.69 -18.51 -11.90
CA VAL A 229 -3.97 -18.11 -10.69
C VAL A 229 -2.86 -17.10 -11.01
N GLY A 230 -2.04 -17.38 -12.02
CA GLY A 230 -0.99 -16.44 -12.45
C GLY A 230 -1.55 -15.10 -12.91
N ARG A 231 -2.66 -15.12 -13.69
CA ARG A 231 -3.32 -13.87 -14.10
C ARG A 231 -3.89 -13.09 -12.92
N ALA A 232 -4.51 -13.76 -11.96
CA ALA A 232 -5.04 -13.11 -10.76
C ALA A 232 -3.95 -12.42 -9.95
N ALA A 233 -2.82 -13.11 -9.72
CA ALA A 233 -1.66 -12.53 -9.04
C ALA A 233 -1.16 -11.26 -9.74
N THR A 234 -0.91 -11.35 -11.06
CA THR A 234 -0.41 -10.19 -11.84
C THR A 234 -1.43 -9.05 -11.88
N SER A 235 -2.72 -9.35 -12.10
CA SER A 235 -3.76 -8.33 -12.12
C SER A 235 -3.94 -7.66 -10.75
N SER A 236 -3.79 -8.41 -9.66
CA SER A 236 -3.81 -7.86 -8.29
C SER A 236 -2.71 -6.83 -8.09
N VAL A 237 -1.48 -7.13 -8.52
CA VAL A 237 -0.35 -6.18 -8.41
C VAL A 237 -0.59 -4.95 -9.27
N VAL A 238 -0.88 -5.14 -10.55
CA VAL A 238 -1.01 -4.02 -11.50
C VAL A 238 -2.14 -3.08 -11.10
N LEU A 239 -3.31 -3.62 -10.78
CA LEU A 239 -4.46 -2.79 -10.41
C LEU A 239 -4.27 -2.13 -9.05
N SER A 240 -3.79 -2.84 -8.02
CA SER A 240 -3.57 -2.23 -6.72
C SER A 240 -2.51 -1.14 -6.78
N SER A 241 -1.39 -1.34 -7.49
CA SER A 241 -0.37 -0.30 -7.69
C SER A 241 -0.92 0.92 -8.41
N LEU A 242 -1.71 0.70 -9.48
CA LEU A 242 -2.34 1.80 -10.20
C LEU A 242 -3.29 2.61 -9.30
N PHE A 243 -4.16 1.92 -8.55
CA PHE A 243 -5.10 2.61 -7.66
C PHE A 243 -4.43 3.25 -6.46
N VAL A 244 -3.33 2.69 -5.95
CA VAL A 244 -2.51 3.32 -4.89
C VAL A 244 -1.94 4.64 -5.41
N ILE A 245 -1.34 4.68 -6.61
CA ILE A 245 -0.81 5.91 -7.20
C ILE A 245 -1.92 6.96 -7.42
N LEU A 246 -3.07 6.55 -7.94
CA LEU A 246 -4.20 7.47 -8.14
C LEU A 246 -4.77 7.99 -6.82
N ALA A 247 -4.90 7.12 -5.83
CA ALA A 247 -5.36 7.49 -4.50
C ALA A 247 -4.38 8.43 -3.80
N ASP A 248 -3.08 8.22 -3.98
CA ASP A 248 -2.05 9.07 -3.40
C ASP A 248 -2.19 10.51 -3.84
N VAL A 249 -2.33 10.77 -5.14
CA VAL A 249 -2.56 12.12 -5.70
C VAL A 249 -3.78 12.80 -5.05
N VAL A 250 -4.87 12.05 -4.86
CA VAL A 250 -6.10 12.59 -4.25
C VAL A 250 -5.88 12.86 -2.76
N LEU A 251 -5.25 11.91 -2.04
CA LEU A 251 -5.05 12.00 -0.60
C LEU A 251 -4.07 13.11 -0.23
N VAL A 252 -2.97 13.28 -1.00
CA VAL A 252 -2.04 14.40 -0.81
C VAL A 252 -2.78 15.74 -0.93
N LYS A 253 -3.61 15.89 -1.96
CA LYS A 253 -4.40 17.12 -2.13
C LYS A 253 -5.37 17.35 -0.97
N LEU A 254 -6.02 16.28 -0.47
CA LEU A 254 -6.91 16.38 0.69
C LEU A 254 -6.15 16.77 1.96
N ILE A 255 -4.97 16.16 2.19
CA ILE A 255 -4.13 16.49 3.35
C ILE A 255 -3.75 17.98 3.32
N LEU A 256 -3.29 18.50 2.17
CA LEU A 256 -2.93 19.91 2.02
C LEU A 256 -4.11 20.88 2.20
N ILE A 257 -5.36 20.44 2.00
CA ILE A 257 -6.56 21.27 2.21
C ILE A 257 -6.97 21.27 3.68
N PHE A 258 -6.91 20.11 4.36
CA PHE A 258 -7.40 19.96 5.73
C PHE A 258 -6.34 20.25 6.79
N PHE A 259 -5.05 20.11 6.45
CA PHE A 259 -3.90 20.34 7.31
C PHE A 259 -2.90 21.27 6.60
N PRO A 260 -3.26 22.57 6.44
CA PRO A 260 -2.43 23.54 5.73
C PRO A 260 -1.15 23.91 6.47
#